data_12eb77413b1374921c6202bcd77cf4a6
#
_entry.id   12eb77413b1374921c6202bcd77cf4a6
#
_cell.length_a   1.000
_cell.length_b   1.000
_cell.length_c   1.000
_cell.angle_alpha   90.00
_cell.angle_beta   90.00
_cell.angle_gamma   90.00
#
_symmetry.space_group_name_H-M   'P 1'
#
loop_
_entity.id
_entity.type
_entity.pdbx_description
1 polymer ?
#
loop_
_entity_poly.entity_id
_entity_poly.type
_entity_poly.pdbx_seq_one_letter_code
_entity_poly.pdbx_strand_id
1 'polypeptide(L)'
;MIKRILGLCFLLPQLLHAQLPEKNYPRGYFRNPLDIPIQLAGNFGELRPNHFHAGLDIKTQQRENLLVHAAADGYVSRIGVSHTGYGNVVYITHPNGYTTVYGHLNRFFPALEEYVKQQQYSAESWVQDLKIPAGRFPVKKGDLIAWSGNTGGSAGPHVHFEIRSTQTEHGLNPLLFGFDIADATAPVVSRIAIYDMERSIYDQSPIILPVKKVGGEYVTTAPVVKVKAASIGLGLTAVDKMSPTAPNTYGIYQVVLFDEDVPNTSFTIDNIGFDESLYINAHIDYKTKKSGGPWVQLLFTLPGNKLSIYKDMQGDGVLDLSDGKPHPVKLQVKDAYGNTSVVKVTLQQNGESDKESSCANTMYAESRNIFENNQVEFYLDETALYDKICFNYAELDGKSGFSSYRLHTPLVPVHTPFNLRLKPEKPLPANLANKVVMVREGLGETITGTTIDNGWYVGKFREFGTFRLAVDTIAPKITIIGGLKSGAKLSAATKLSFAMSDANGIKSYRAELDGKWLMFSRRSNVLTYNFDNHCPAGNHMLTLTVTDLAGNASVYTFKFTR
;
A
#
# COMPACT_ATOMS: atom_id res chain seq x y z
N MET A 1 62.54 6.39 -54.22
CA MET A 1 62.34 6.61 -52.77
C MET A 1 60.87 6.83 -52.53
N ILE A 2 60.13 5.80 -52.09
CA ILE A 2 58.70 5.88 -51.80
C ILE A 2 58.57 5.89 -50.28
N LYS A 3 58.15 7.01 -49.71
CA LYS A 3 57.88 7.15 -48.30
C LYS A 3 56.49 6.53 -48.02
N ARG A 4 56.44 5.44 -47.27
CA ARG A 4 55.18 4.88 -46.68
C ARG A 4 54.81 5.69 -45.43
N ILE A 5 53.66 6.33 -45.46
CA ILE A 5 53.04 6.95 -44.31
C ILE A 5 52.16 5.86 -43.62
N LEU A 6 52.54 5.44 -42.41
CA LEU A 6 51.73 4.59 -41.57
C LEU A 6 50.69 5.47 -40.86
N GLY A 7 49.40 5.34 -41.23
CA GLY A 7 48.31 5.95 -40.50
C GLY A 7 47.99 5.13 -39.27
N LEU A 8 48.19 5.71 -38.09
CA LEU A 8 47.80 5.15 -36.80
C LEU A 8 46.30 5.44 -36.58
N CYS A 9 45.42 4.44 -36.81
CA CYS A 9 44.02 4.52 -36.41
C CYS A 9 43.90 4.41 -34.89
N PHE A 10 43.58 5.51 -34.21
CA PHE A 10 43.12 5.50 -32.83
C PHE A 10 41.66 4.97 -32.79
N LEU A 11 41.49 3.73 -32.40
CA LEU A 11 40.20 3.19 -31.97
C LEU A 11 39.86 3.78 -30.58
N LEU A 12 39.06 4.83 -30.57
CA LEU A 12 38.39 5.28 -29.34
C LEU A 12 37.41 4.17 -28.90
N PRO A 13 37.49 3.68 -27.66
CA PRO A 13 36.45 2.79 -27.15
C PRO A 13 35.15 3.56 -27.08
N GLN A 14 34.16 3.19 -27.90
CA GLN A 14 32.78 3.60 -27.70
C GLN A 14 32.30 2.97 -26.39
N LEU A 15 32.19 3.76 -25.33
CA LEU A 15 31.47 3.42 -24.14
C LEU A 15 30.01 3.17 -24.55
N LEU A 16 29.66 1.90 -24.75
CA LEU A 16 28.27 1.47 -24.82
C LEU A 16 27.65 1.80 -23.47
N HIS A 17 27.01 2.95 -23.39
CA HIS A 17 26.05 3.19 -22.34
C HIS A 17 24.90 2.20 -22.58
N ALA A 18 24.79 1.17 -21.76
CA ALA A 18 23.61 0.31 -21.72
C ALA A 18 22.41 1.15 -21.25
N GLN A 19 21.80 1.88 -22.19
CA GLN A 19 20.52 2.51 -21.95
C GLN A 19 19.47 1.39 -21.95
N LEU A 20 18.79 1.20 -20.81
CA LEU A 20 17.60 0.38 -20.74
C LEU A 20 16.60 0.94 -21.77
N PRO A 21 15.89 0.09 -22.55
CA PRO A 21 14.95 0.58 -23.55
C PRO A 21 13.87 1.43 -22.88
N GLU A 22 13.82 2.72 -23.22
CA GLU A 22 12.75 3.59 -22.79
C GLU A 22 11.42 3.08 -23.38
N LYS A 23 10.45 2.78 -22.53
CA LYS A 23 9.08 2.49 -22.98
C LYS A 23 8.50 3.76 -23.58
N ASN A 24 8.05 3.67 -24.84
CA ASN A 24 7.49 4.80 -25.57
C ASN A 24 6.00 4.94 -25.24
N TYR A 25 5.66 5.70 -24.20
CA TYR A 25 4.27 6.03 -23.87
C TYR A 25 3.73 7.17 -24.74
N PRO A 26 2.41 7.21 -25.06
CA PRO A 26 1.81 8.24 -25.95
C PRO A 26 1.75 9.60 -25.25
N ARG A 27 2.77 10.43 -25.42
CA ARG A 27 2.81 11.78 -24.86
C ARG A 27 1.71 12.67 -25.44
N GLY A 28 1.02 13.45 -24.58
CA GLY A 28 -0.03 14.40 -25.00
C GLY A 28 -1.37 13.76 -25.39
N TYR A 29 -1.50 12.44 -25.37
CA TYR A 29 -2.77 11.76 -25.61
C TYR A 29 -3.79 12.08 -24.51
N PHE A 30 -3.39 11.99 -23.25
CA PHE A 30 -4.24 12.31 -22.10
C PHE A 30 -4.14 13.79 -21.73
N ARG A 31 -5.27 14.40 -21.37
CA ARG A 31 -5.30 15.72 -20.74
C ARG A 31 -5.24 15.61 -19.24
N ASN A 32 -4.86 16.70 -18.57
CA ASN A 32 -5.08 16.90 -17.14
C ASN A 32 -6.58 16.72 -16.81
N PRO A 33 -6.95 15.87 -15.82
CA PRO A 33 -8.36 15.69 -15.46
C PRO A 33 -9.00 16.91 -14.80
N LEU A 34 -8.22 17.90 -14.38
CA LEU A 34 -8.70 19.15 -13.77
C LEU A 34 -8.40 20.36 -14.68
N ASP A 35 -9.20 21.44 -14.56
CA ASP A 35 -8.98 22.69 -15.29
C ASP A 35 -8.09 23.68 -14.51
N ILE A 36 -7.20 23.16 -13.68
CA ILE A 36 -6.18 23.91 -12.93
C ILE A 36 -4.79 23.30 -13.20
N PRO A 37 -3.70 24.05 -13.08
CA PRO A 37 -2.34 23.50 -13.20
C PRO A 37 -2.11 22.32 -12.26
N ILE A 38 -1.44 21.29 -12.74
CA ILE A 38 -1.14 20.10 -11.93
C ILE A 38 -0.14 20.49 -10.83
N GLN A 39 -0.55 20.27 -9.59
CA GLN A 39 0.31 20.28 -8.41
C GLN A 39 0.13 18.97 -7.67
N LEU A 40 1.21 18.26 -7.42
CA LEU A 40 1.15 16.94 -6.82
C LEU A 40 1.21 17.00 -5.29
N ALA A 41 0.45 16.09 -4.66
CA ALA A 41 0.60 15.70 -3.27
C ALA A 41 1.41 14.41 -3.14
N GLY A 42 1.36 13.51 -4.14
CA GLY A 42 2.09 12.27 -4.27
C GLY A 42 2.25 11.88 -5.75
N ASN A 43 3.31 11.14 -6.07
CA ASN A 43 3.58 10.61 -7.41
C ASN A 43 3.45 9.08 -7.45
N PHE A 44 3.50 8.52 -8.67
CA PHE A 44 3.53 7.07 -8.90
C PHE A 44 4.80 6.45 -8.28
N GLY A 45 4.62 5.29 -7.61
CA GLY A 45 5.72 4.57 -6.98
C GLY A 45 6.19 5.13 -5.64
N GLU A 46 5.57 6.20 -5.12
CA GLU A 46 5.83 6.66 -3.76
C GLU A 46 5.61 5.53 -2.75
N LEU A 47 6.57 5.36 -1.82
CA LEU A 47 6.51 4.31 -0.80
C LEU A 47 5.45 4.63 0.25
N ARG A 48 4.44 3.78 0.35
CA ARG A 48 3.37 3.86 1.37
C ARG A 48 3.31 2.57 2.20
N PRO A 49 2.71 2.57 3.39
CA PRO A 49 2.57 1.34 4.16
C PRO A 49 1.84 0.25 3.36
N ASN A 50 2.52 -0.87 3.11
CA ASN A 50 2.02 -2.06 2.43
C ASN A 50 1.66 -1.90 0.94
N HIS A 51 1.99 -0.78 0.28
CA HIS A 51 1.75 -0.60 -1.17
C HIS A 51 2.59 0.52 -1.76
N PHE A 52 2.85 0.44 -3.06
CA PHE A 52 3.30 1.57 -3.86
C PHE A 52 2.11 2.45 -4.23
N HIS A 53 2.29 3.75 -4.24
CA HIS A 53 1.27 4.66 -4.76
C HIS A 53 1.05 4.42 -6.26
N ALA A 54 -0.19 4.13 -6.65
CA ALA A 54 -0.51 3.64 -7.99
C ALA A 54 -0.75 4.75 -9.03
N GLY A 55 -0.63 6.03 -8.66
CA GLY A 55 -0.97 7.14 -9.56
C GLY A 55 -0.37 8.48 -9.17
N LEU A 56 -1.05 9.55 -9.54
CA LEU A 56 -0.76 10.92 -9.14
C LEU A 56 -1.86 11.42 -8.20
N ASP A 57 -1.50 11.97 -7.06
CA ASP A 57 -2.43 12.70 -6.20
C ASP A 57 -2.42 14.18 -6.60
N ILE A 58 -3.38 14.60 -7.42
CA ILE A 58 -3.48 15.96 -7.96
C ILE A 58 -4.23 16.84 -6.96
N LYS A 59 -3.55 17.86 -6.41
CA LYS A 59 -4.13 18.81 -5.45
C LYS A 59 -5.30 19.57 -6.05
N THR A 60 -6.36 19.76 -5.26
CA THR A 60 -7.57 20.51 -5.63
C THR A 60 -7.68 21.85 -4.88
N GLN A 61 -6.54 22.48 -4.56
CA GLN A 61 -6.49 23.75 -3.82
C GLN A 61 -7.22 23.67 -2.46
N GLN A 62 -7.12 22.54 -1.76
CA GLN A 62 -7.77 22.24 -0.47
C GLN A 62 -9.31 22.30 -0.49
N ARG A 63 -9.95 22.14 -1.65
CA ARG A 63 -11.42 22.15 -1.80
C ARG A 63 -11.91 20.90 -2.52
N GLU A 64 -13.13 20.53 -2.18
CA GLU A 64 -13.90 19.53 -2.89
C GLU A 64 -14.73 20.18 -4.01
N ASN A 65 -15.33 19.34 -4.86
CA ASN A 65 -16.27 19.74 -5.92
C ASN A 65 -15.66 20.55 -7.08
N LEU A 66 -14.35 20.43 -7.34
CA LEU A 66 -13.82 20.81 -8.65
C LEU A 66 -14.31 19.85 -9.72
N LEU A 67 -14.56 20.34 -10.94
CA LEU A 67 -14.98 19.52 -12.07
C LEU A 67 -13.85 18.57 -12.45
N VAL A 68 -14.17 17.28 -12.60
CA VAL A 68 -13.25 16.24 -13.06
C VAL A 68 -13.67 15.80 -14.44
N HIS A 69 -12.73 15.82 -15.37
CA HIS A 69 -12.98 15.56 -16.80
C HIS A 69 -12.31 14.28 -17.29
N ALA A 70 -12.92 13.62 -18.26
CA ALA A 70 -12.33 12.49 -18.94
C ALA A 70 -11.00 12.89 -19.61
N ALA A 71 -9.92 12.16 -19.31
CA ALA A 71 -8.58 12.48 -19.83
C ALA A 71 -8.44 12.22 -21.34
N ALA A 72 -9.25 11.32 -21.90
CA ALA A 72 -9.32 11.00 -23.33
C ALA A 72 -10.69 10.42 -23.70
N ASP A 73 -10.96 10.25 -25.01
CA ASP A 73 -12.14 9.55 -25.52
C ASP A 73 -12.18 8.10 -25.01
N GLY A 74 -13.37 7.61 -24.68
CA GLY A 74 -13.54 6.24 -24.19
C GLY A 74 -14.94 5.96 -23.68
N TYR A 75 -15.06 5.07 -22.70
CA TYR A 75 -16.31 4.78 -22.00
C TYR A 75 -16.03 4.40 -20.54
N VAL A 76 -16.97 4.71 -19.65
CA VAL A 76 -16.90 4.25 -18.26
C VAL A 76 -17.02 2.73 -18.25
N SER A 77 -15.96 2.04 -17.84
CA SER A 77 -15.88 0.58 -17.85
C SER A 77 -16.10 -0.06 -16.47
N ARG A 78 -15.82 0.70 -15.39
CA ARG A 78 -16.01 0.23 -14.01
C ARG A 78 -16.26 1.41 -13.07
N ILE A 79 -17.04 1.17 -12.02
CA ILE A 79 -17.29 2.14 -10.94
C ILE A 79 -17.13 1.41 -9.62
N GLY A 80 -16.38 2.03 -8.70
CA GLY A 80 -16.29 1.57 -7.33
C GLY A 80 -16.87 2.59 -6.35
N VAL A 81 -17.53 2.10 -5.31
CA VAL A 81 -17.94 2.87 -4.13
C VAL A 81 -17.50 2.11 -2.90
N SER A 82 -16.62 2.69 -2.09
CA SER A 82 -16.06 2.03 -0.91
C SER A 82 -15.84 3.00 0.24
N HIS A 83 -15.86 2.47 1.47
CA HIS A 83 -15.52 3.24 2.67
C HIS A 83 -14.01 3.51 2.81
N THR A 84 -13.18 2.74 2.13
CA THR A 84 -11.71 2.76 2.20
C THR A 84 -11.11 2.79 0.79
N GLY A 85 -9.79 2.79 0.66
CA GLY A 85 -9.10 2.80 -0.62
C GLY A 85 -9.50 4.01 -1.47
N TYR A 86 -9.86 3.79 -2.73
CA TYR A 86 -10.23 4.85 -3.68
C TYR A 86 -11.52 5.61 -3.34
N GLY A 87 -12.33 5.13 -2.38
CA GLY A 87 -13.64 5.73 -2.12
C GLY A 87 -14.58 5.60 -3.32
N ASN A 88 -15.12 6.72 -3.80
CA ASN A 88 -15.83 6.78 -5.09
C ASN A 88 -14.82 6.88 -6.21
N VAL A 89 -14.87 5.94 -7.16
CA VAL A 89 -13.88 5.82 -8.24
C VAL A 89 -14.56 5.49 -9.57
N VAL A 90 -14.06 6.12 -10.64
CA VAL A 90 -14.46 5.85 -12.03
C VAL A 90 -13.26 5.35 -12.81
N TYR A 91 -13.48 4.32 -13.64
CA TYR A 91 -12.52 3.79 -14.61
C TYR A 91 -13.04 4.08 -16.01
N ILE A 92 -12.19 4.63 -16.86
CA ILE A 92 -12.50 4.90 -18.27
C ILE A 92 -11.54 4.10 -19.13
N THR A 93 -12.08 3.19 -19.94
CA THR A 93 -11.31 2.43 -20.93
C THR A 93 -11.26 3.19 -22.25
N HIS A 94 -10.06 3.34 -22.80
CA HIS A 94 -9.75 4.10 -24.01
C HIS A 94 -9.42 3.19 -25.19
N PRO A 95 -9.66 3.61 -26.44
CA PRO A 95 -9.40 2.79 -27.62
C PRO A 95 -7.92 2.48 -27.89
N ASN A 96 -7.00 3.21 -27.24
CA ASN A 96 -5.55 3.01 -27.37
C ASN A 96 -4.98 1.93 -26.42
N GLY A 97 -5.82 1.15 -25.73
CA GLY A 97 -5.39 0.07 -24.85
C GLY A 97 -5.01 0.48 -23.42
N TYR A 98 -5.34 1.71 -23.04
CA TYR A 98 -5.16 2.19 -21.66
C TYR A 98 -6.50 2.40 -20.96
N THR A 99 -6.46 2.39 -19.63
CA THR A 99 -7.59 2.73 -18.75
C THR A 99 -7.14 3.80 -17.78
N THR A 100 -7.90 4.89 -17.66
CA THR A 100 -7.67 5.91 -16.65
C THR A 100 -8.57 5.70 -15.45
N VAL A 101 -8.05 5.99 -14.24
CA VAL A 101 -8.75 5.83 -12.96
C VAL A 101 -8.80 7.17 -12.25
N TYR A 102 -9.96 7.52 -11.69
CA TYR A 102 -10.20 8.76 -10.99
C TYR A 102 -10.79 8.45 -9.61
N GLY A 103 -9.99 8.59 -8.57
CA GLY A 103 -10.36 8.23 -7.19
C GLY A 103 -10.68 9.42 -6.29
N HIS A 104 -11.17 9.11 -5.10
CA HIS A 104 -11.57 10.02 -4.03
C HIS A 104 -12.66 11.03 -4.41
N LEU A 105 -13.48 10.68 -5.40
CA LEU A 105 -14.53 11.54 -5.94
C LEU A 105 -15.64 11.78 -4.91
N ASN A 106 -16.26 12.98 -4.97
CA ASN A 106 -17.40 13.30 -4.11
C ASN A 106 -18.71 12.75 -4.68
N ARG A 107 -18.92 12.91 -5.99
CA ARG A 107 -20.08 12.41 -6.74
C ARG A 107 -19.74 12.22 -8.20
N PHE A 108 -20.56 11.45 -8.90
CA PHE A 108 -20.46 11.20 -10.33
C PHE A 108 -21.35 12.16 -11.14
N PHE A 109 -21.19 12.22 -12.48
CA PHE A 109 -22.12 12.97 -13.32
C PHE A 109 -23.56 12.38 -13.22
N PRO A 110 -24.63 13.17 -13.45
CA PRO A 110 -25.98 12.81 -13.02
C PRO A 110 -26.48 11.45 -13.47
N ALA A 111 -26.28 11.07 -14.74
CA ALA A 111 -26.75 9.78 -15.24
C ALA A 111 -26.02 8.58 -14.60
N LEU A 112 -24.73 8.76 -14.29
CA LEU A 112 -23.93 7.74 -13.62
C LEU A 112 -24.27 7.64 -12.13
N GLU A 113 -24.48 8.77 -11.46
CA GLU A 113 -24.91 8.85 -10.06
C GLU A 113 -26.23 8.11 -9.84
N GLU A 114 -27.23 8.37 -10.71
CA GLU A 114 -28.53 7.71 -10.64
C GLU A 114 -28.40 6.19 -10.86
N TYR A 115 -27.58 5.78 -11.84
CA TYR A 115 -27.32 4.36 -12.07
C TYR A 115 -26.70 3.67 -10.86
N VAL A 116 -25.66 4.28 -10.26
CA VAL A 116 -24.99 3.73 -9.06
C VAL A 116 -25.98 3.61 -7.92
N LYS A 117 -26.80 4.64 -7.66
CA LYS A 117 -27.82 4.65 -6.62
C LYS A 117 -28.85 3.53 -6.82
N GLN A 118 -29.32 3.31 -8.05
CA GLN A 118 -30.22 2.19 -8.36
C GLN A 118 -29.58 0.83 -8.03
N GLN A 119 -28.29 0.63 -8.38
CA GLN A 119 -27.58 -0.61 -8.04
C GLN A 119 -27.42 -0.78 -6.52
N GLN A 120 -27.12 0.31 -5.79
CA GLN A 120 -27.02 0.28 -4.32
C GLN A 120 -28.33 -0.15 -3.64
N TYR A 121 -29.48 0.40 -4.09
CA TYR A 121 -30.79 0.01 -3.57
C TYR A 121 -31.19 -1.39 -4.01
N SER A 122 -30.90 -1.79 -5.24
CA SER A 122 -31.16 -3.17 -5.72
C SER A 122 -30.37 -4.22 -4.96
N ALA A 123 -29.13 -3.91 -4.59
CA ALA A 123 -28.25 -4.81 -3.83
C ALA A 123 -28.39 -4.65 -2.30
N GLU A 124 -29.18 -3.69 -1.82
CA GLU A 124 -29.23 -3.27 -0.39
C GLU A 124 -27.82 -3.08 0.20
N SER A 125 -26.92 -2.47 -0.56
CA SER A 125 -25.53 -2.26 -0.17
C SER A 125 -25.03 -0.90 -0.62
N TRP A 126 -24.41 -0.15 0.28
CA TRP A 126 -23.72 1.10 -0.07
C TRP A 126 -22.44 0.85 -0.88
N VAL A 127 -21.70 -0.22 -0.55
CA VAL A 127 -20.48 -0.61 -1.26
C VAL A 127 -20.83 -1.23 -2.59
N GLN A 128 -20.20 -0.77 -3.67
CA GLN A 128 -20.40 -1.26 -5.03
C GLN A 128 -19.07 -1.45 -5.75
N ASP A 129 -19.05 -2.43 -6.63
CA ASP A 129 -18.00 -2.65 -7.64
C ASP A 129 -18.69 -3.10 -8.95
N LEU A 130 -18.97 -2.14 -9.81
CA LEU A 130 -19.85 -2.31 -10.96
C LEU A 130 -19.03 -2.33 -12.25
N LYS A 131 -18.97 -3.46 -12.94
CA LYS A 131 -18.51 -3.54 -14.34
C LYS A 131 -19.59 -2.98 -15.26
N ILE A 132 -19.22 -2.04 -16.12
CA ILE A 132 -20.12 -1.35 -17.03
C ILE A 132 -19.89 -1.86 -18.47
N PRO A 133 -20.95 -2.30 -19.17
CA PRO A 133 -20.81 -2.71 -20.57
C PRO A 133 -20.32 -1.57 -21.46
N ALA A 134 -19.50 -1.89 -22.44
CA ALA A 134 -19.05 -0.93 -23.45
C ALA A 134 -20.23 -0.22 -24.12
N GLY A 135 -20.10 1.09 -24.34
CA GLY A 135 -21.12 1.91 -25.00
C GLY A 135 -22.27 2.39 -24.09
N ARG A 136 -22.37 1.95 -22.84
CA ARG A 136 -23.43 2.44 -21.94
C ARG A 136 -23.24 3.88 -21.50
N PHE A 137 -22.00 4.26 -21.16
CA PHE A 137 -21.62 5.62 -20.80
C PHE A 137 -20.39 6.02 -21.61
N PRO A 138 -20.55 6.36 -22.91
CA PRO A 138 -19.46 6.88 -23.71
C PRO A 138 -19.08 8.27 -23.23
N VAL A 139 -17.79 8.61 -23.33
CA VAL A 139 -17.25 9.93 -22.96
C VAL A 139 -16.26 10.41 -24.01
N LYS A 140 -16.22 11.73 -24.21
CA LYS A 140 -15.21 12.41 -25.01
C LYS A 140 -14.15 13.02 -24.11
N LYS A 141 -12.95 13.22 -24.63
CA LYS A 141 -11.88 13.96 -23.95
C LYS A 141 -12.39 15.34 -23.52
N GLY A 142 -12.37 15.60 -22.21
CA GLY A 142 -12.87 16.83 -21.63
C GLY A 142 -14.32 16.79 -21.13
N ASP A 143 -15.07 15.72 -21.35
CA ASP A 143 -16.41 15.59 -20.77
C ASP A 143 -16.34 15.56 -19.24
N LEU A 144 -17.34 16.18 -18.59
CA LEU A 144 -17.50 16.10 -17.13
C LEU A 144 -17.89 14.68 -16.74
N ILE A 145 -17.08 14.06 -15.86
CA ILE A 145 -17.33 12.70 -15.38
C ILE A 145 -17.66 12.64 -13.88
N ALA A 146 -17.18 13.61 -13.10
CA ALA A 146 -17.34 13.60 -11.65
C ALA A 146 -16.97 14.97 -11.03
N TRP A 147 -17.11 15.05 -9.71
CA TRP A 147 -16.58 16.14 -8.89
C TRP A 147 -15.54 15.61 -7.91
N SER A 148 -14.44 16.36 -7.74
CA SER A 148 -13.37 16.02 -6.79
C SER A 148 -13.90 15.98 -5.36
N GLY A 149 -13.29 15.15 -4.53
CA GLY A 149 -13.74 14.96 -3.16
C GLY A 149 -12.61 14.57 -2.21
N ASN A 150 -13.01 13.83 -1.17
CA ASN A 150 -12.15 13.33 -0.11
C ASN A 150 -12.71 12.00 0.44
N THR A 151 -13.27 11.14 -0.43
CA THR A 151 -13.87 9.86 -0.05
C THR A 151 -12.82 8.75 0.08
N GLY A 152 -13.16 7.66 0.76
CA GLY A 152 -12.27 6.52 0.95
C GLY A 152 -11.09 6.78 1.90
N GLY A 153 -9.91 6.31 1.55
CA GLY A 153 -8.68 6.40 2.33
C GLY A 153 -7.91 7.71 2.20
N SER A 154 -8.58 8.81 1.88
CA SER A 154 -7.96 10.11 1.65
C SER A 154 -7.78 10.92 2.93
N ALA A 155 -6.62 11.57 3.09
CA ALA A 155 -6.30 12.47 4.20
C ALA A 155 -6.71 13.93 3.95
N GLY A 156 -7.08 14.31 2.73
CA GLY A 156 -7.49 15.67 2.36
C GLY A 156 -7.95 15.75 0.90
N PRO A 157 -8.64 16.83 0.48
CA PRO A 157 -9.19 16.97 -0.87
C PRO A 157 -8.12 16.88 -1.96
N HIS A 158 -8.25 15.92 -2.89
CA HIS A 158 -7.44 15.75 -4.09
C HIS A 158 -8.15 14.82 -5.09
N VAL A 159 -7.61 14.71 -6.29
CA VAL A 159 -7.99 13.66 -7.25
C VAL A 159 -6.82 12.69 -7.37
N HIS A 160 -7.05 11.45 -7.03
CA HIS A 160 -6.14 10.36 -7.35
C HIS A 160 -6.34 9.95 -8.81
N PHE A 161 -5.30 10.04 -9.62
CA PHE A 161 -5.36 9.79 -11.06
C PHE A 161 -4.35 8.73 -11.48
N GLU A 162 -4.82 7.68 -12.17
CA GLU A 162 -3.96 6.62 -12.70
C GLU A 162 -4.11 6.45 -14.21
N ILE A 163 -3.07 5.92 -14.82
CA ILE A 163 -3.09 5.30 -16.15
C ILE A 163 -2.70 3.85 -15.99
N ARG A 164 -3.52 2.94 -16.51
CA ARG A 164 -3.28 1.49 -16.48
C ARG A 164 -3.22 0.92 -17.89
N SER A 165 -2.50 -0.18 -18.04
CA SER A 165 -2.72 -1.08 -19.18
C SER A 165 -4.09 -1.72 -19.04
N THR A 166 -4.95 -1.60 -20.06
CA THR A 166 -6.27 -2.27 -20.03
C THR A 166 -6.14 -3.80 -20.01
N GLN A 167 -5.09 -4.33 -20.64
CA GLN A 167 -4.88 -5.77 -20.75
C GLN A 167 -4.43 -6.41 -19.44
N THR A 168 -3.46 -5.80 -18.73
CA THR A 168 -2.83 -6.36 -17.53
C THR A 168 -3.36 -5.75 -16.24
N GLU A 169 -4.10 -4.64 -16.30
CA GLU A 169 -4.52 -3.79 -15.18
C GLU A 169 -3.36 -3.20 -14.35
N HIS A 170 -2.11 -3.37 -14.80
CA HIS A 170 -0.96 -2.77 -14.15
C HIS A 170 -1.02 -1.24 -14.21
N GLY A 171 -0.71 -0.60 -13.08
CA GLY A 171 -0.49 0.84 -13.01
C GLY A 171 0.79 1.22 -13.74
N LEU A 172 0.71 2.24 -14.57
CA LEU A 172 1.81 2.80 -15.34
C LEU A 172 2.14 4.19 -14.80
N ASN A 173 3.42 4.56 -14.76
CA ASN A 173 3.82 5.87 -14.24
C ASN A 173 3.28 7.01 -15.12
N PRO A 174 2.28 7.79 -14.66
CA PRO A 174 1.66 8.83 -15.49
C PRO A 174 2.63 9.96 -15.85
N LEU A 175 3.71 10.18 -15.10
CA LEU A 175 4.73 11.20 -15.41
C LEU A 175 5.41 10.95 -16.77
N LEU A 176 5.41 9.70 -17.26
CA LEU A 176 6.00 9.33 -18.54
C LEU A 176 5.10 9.65 -19.74
N PHE A 177 3.82 10.04 -19.52
CA PHE A 177 2.84 10.33 -20.57
C PHE A 177 2.82 11.80 -21.03
N GLY A 178 3.76 12.63 -20.53
CA GLY A 178 3.97 13.99 -21.01
C GLY A 178 2.98 15.02 -20.48
N PHE A 179 2.52 14.87 -19.25
CA PHE A 179 1.80 15.95 -18.56
C PHE A 179 2.72 17.15 -18.33
N ASP A 180 2.15 18.36 -18.35
CA ASP A 180 2.86 19.61 -18.08
C ASP A 180 3.13 19.76 -16.58
N ILE A 181 4.19 19.10 -16.12
CA ILE A 181 4.69 19.15 -14.74
C ILE A 181 6.18 19.46 -14.82
N ALA A 182 6.56 20.63 -14.33
CA ALA A 182 7.96 21.06 -14.35
C ALA A 182 8.75 20.35 -13.24
N ASP A 183 9.85 19.71 -13.65
CA ASP A 183 10.83 19.13 -12.74
C ASP A 183 12.24 19.20 -13.36
N ALA A 184 13.14 19.88 -12.65
CA ALA A 184 14.55 20.02 -13.03
C ALA A 184 15.47 19.69 -11.84
N THR A 185 14.97 18.97 -10.83
CA THR A 185 15.67 18.73 -9.57
C THR A 185 16.05 17.26 -9.47
N ALA A 186 17.34 16.96 -9.43
CA ALA A 186 17.79 15.59 -9.24
C ALA A 186 17.44 15.04 -7.85
N PRO A 187 17.15 13.74 -7.71
CA PRO A 187 16.80 13.11 -6.45
C PRO A 187 17.79 13.39 -5.31
N VAL A 188 17.28 13.52 -4.10
CA VAL A 188 18.07 13.75 -2.89
C VAL A 188 18.32 12.41 -2.20
N VAL A 189 19.58 12.02 -2.08
CA VAL A 189 20.01 10.83 -1.35
C VAL A 189 20.52 11.23 0.02
N SER A 190 20.01 10.63 1.07
CA SER A 190 20.37 10.97 2.45
C SER A 190 21.20 9.92 3.15
N ARG A 191 21.03 8.64 2.82
CA ARG A 191 21.73 7.51 3.46
C ARG A 191 21.92 6.36 2.49
N ILE A 192 22.95 5.55 2.77
CA ILE A 192 23.11 4.18 2.28
C ILE A 192 23.02 3.22 3.46
N ALA A 193 22.63 1.99 3.18
CA ALA A 193 22.60 0.88 4.15
C ALA A 193 23.39 -0.30 3.58
N ILE A 194 24.10 -1.04 4.44
CA ILE A 194 24.92 -2.18 4.07
C ILE A 194 24.44 -3.39 4.87
N TYR A 195 24.16 -4.47 4.17
CA TYR A 195 23.64 -5.73 4.70
C TYR A 195 24.65 -6.86 4.48
N ASP A 196 24.74 -7.74 5.48
CA ASP A 196 25.46 -9.02 5.38
C ASP A 196 24.52 -10.03 4.69
N MET A 197 24.88 -10.49 3.50
CA MET A 197 24.05 -11.40 2.69
C MET A 197 24.14 -12.87 3.13
N GLU A 198 24.99 -13.21 4.07
CA GLU A 198 25.03 -14.55 4.70
C GLU A 198 23.94 -14.70 5.77
N ARG A 199 23.33 -13.59 6.21
CA ARG A 199 22.32 -13.54 7.27
C ARG A 199 20.98 -13.07 6.72
N SER A 200 19.89 -13.52 7.36
CA SER A 200 18.57 -12.96 7.04
C SER A 200 18.54 -11.45 7.31
N ILE A 201 17.85 -10.72 6.43
CA ILE A 201 17.62 -9.27 6.62
C ILE A 201 16.86 -8.99 7.93
N TYR A 202 16.06 -9.94 8.42
CA TYR A 202 15.27 -9.79 9.65
C TYR A 202 16.06 -10.08 10.93
N ASP A 203 17.16 -10.84 10.81
CA ASP A 203 18.02 -11.25 11.95
C ASP A 203 19.26 -10.37 12.12
N GLN A 204 19.37 -9.31 11.30
CA GLN A 204 20.45 -8.34 11.38
C GLN A 204 19.93 -6.90 11.54
N SER A 205 20.86 -6.00 11.87
CA SER A 205 20.67 -4.55 11.74
C SER A 205 21.70 -4.03 10.75
N PRO A 206 21.29 -3.33 9.69
CA PRO A 206 22.23 -2.83 8.69
C PRO A 206 23.14 -1.74 9.24
N ILE A 207 24.31 -1.58 8.62
CA ILE A 207 25.16 -0.40 8.83
C ILE A 207 24.54 0.75 8.01
N ILE A 208 23.91 1.72 8.67
CA ILE A 208 23.31 2.88 8.00
C ILE A 208 24.25 4.08 8.08
N LEU A 209 24.70 4.58 6.94
CA LEU A 209 25.64 5.67 6.81
C LEU A 209 24.97 6.89 6.14
N PRO A 210 25.10 8.10 6.72
CA PRO A 210 24.71 9.32 6.02
C PRO A 210 25.65 9.61 4.86
N VAL A 211 25.12 10.17 3.78
CA VAL A 211 25.88 10.68 2.66
C VAL A 211 25.74 12.19 2.55
N LYS A 212 26.77 12.87 2.06
CA LYS A 212 26.80 14.32 1.83
C LYS A 212 27.19 14.64 0.39
N LYS A 213 26.65 15.72 -0.15
CA LYS A 213 26.95 16.17 -1.50
C LYS A 213 28.29 16.93 -1.52
N VAL A 214 29.24 16.45 -2.33
CA VAL A 214 30.58 17.04 -2.54
C VAL A 214 30.86 17.03 -4.04
N GLY A 215 31.17 18.18 -4.63
CA GLY A 215 31.45 18.27 -6.06
C GLY A 215 30.33 17.83 -6.98
N GLY A 216 29.06 17.88 -6.49
CA GLY A 216 27.90 17.44 -7.28
C GLY A 216 27.46 15.98 -7.01
N GLU A 217 28.31 15.15 -6.42
CA GLU A 217 28.04 13.74 -6.10
C GLU A 217 27.85 13.52 -4.59
N TYR A 218 27.15 12.47 -4.21
CA TYR A 218 26.99 12.04 -2.82
C TYR A 218 28.11 11.07 -2.44
N VAL A 219 28.73 11.30 -1.28
CA VAL A 219 29.81 10.47 -0.75
C VAL A 219 29.63 10.20 0.74
N THR A 220 30.19 9.11 1.22
CA THR A 220 30.30 8.80 2.65
C THR A 220 31.35 9.69 3.31
N THR A 221 31.28 9.83 4.64
CA THR A 221 32.30 10.59 5.40
C THR A 221 33.66 9.89 5.38
N ALA A 222 33.67 8.56 5.53
CA ALA A 222 34.87 7.74 5.42
C ALA A 222 35.21 7.49 3.93
N PRO A 223 36.45 7.71 3.48
CA PRO A 223 36.85 7.44 2.09
C PRO A 223 36.77 5.95 1.72
N VAL A 224 36.98 5.05 2.69
CA VAL A 224 36.77 3.61 2.59
C VAL A 224 35.94 3.15 3.78
N VAL A 225 34.81 2.54 3.49
CA VAL A 225 33.94 1.94 4.52
C VAL A 225 34.35 0.48 4.72
N LYS A 226 34.78 0.15 5.91
CA LYS A 226 35.19 -1.21 6.29
C LYS A 226 33.99 -1.98 6.83
N VAL A 227 33.79 -3.19 6.31
CA VAL A 227 32.69 -4.10 6.70
C VAL A 227 33.28 -5.47 7.06
N LYS A 228 32.62 -6.24 7.90
CA LYS A 228 33.07 -7.59 8.29
C LYS A 228 32.67 -8.64 7.25
N ALA A 229 31.47 -8.48 6.65
CA ALA A 229 30.93 -9.43 5.71
C ALA A 229 31.70 -9.45 4.41
N ALA A 230 31.94 -10.65 3.88
CA ALA A 230 32.53 -10.87 2.57
C ALA A 230 31.50 -10.67 1.44
N SER A 231 30.26 -11.04 1.67
CA SER A 231 29.14 -10.90 0.72
C SER A 231 28.17 -9.86 1.27
N ILE A 232 27.95 -8.78 0.53
CA ILE A 232 27.10 -7.67 0.99
C ILE A 232 26.04 -7.27 -0.03
N GLY A 233 24.92 -6.75 0.49
CA GLY A 233 23.89 -6.05 -0.27
C GLY A 233 23.80 -4.59 0.15
N LEU A 234 23.36 -3.72 -0.76
CA LEU A 234 23.17 -2.31 -0.48
C LEU A 234 21.72 -1.92 -0.46
N GLY A 235 21.41 -0.88 0.31
CA GLY A 235 20.14 -0.16 0.27
C GLY A 235 20.39 1.36 0.32
N LEU A 236 19.36 2.14 -0.05
CA LEU A 236 19.46 3.60 0.02
C LEU A 236 18.17 4.23 0.54
N THR A 237 18.31 5.42 1.13
CA THR A 237 17.20 6.32 1.41
C THR A 237 17.31 7.52 0.48
N ALA A 238 16.37 7.60 -0.46
CA ALA A 238 16.29 8.69 -1.42
C ALA A 238 14.86 9.15 -1.60
N VAL A 239 14.70 10.42 -1.94
CA VAL A 239 13.42 11.05 -2.30
C VAL A 239 13.64 11.97 -3.49
N ASP A 240 12.59 12.18 -4.24
CA ASP A 240 12.56 13.17 -5.30
C ASP A 240 11.91 14.48 -4.85
N LYS A 241 12.17 15.59 -5.55
CA LYS A 241 11.59 16.92 -5.33
C LYS A 241 11.41 17.64 -6.65
N MET A 242 10.22 18.09 -6.98
CA MET A 242 9.94 18.86 -8.20
C MET A 242 10.65 20.23 -8.24
N SER A 243 11.06 20.76 -7.09
CA SER A 243 11.96 21.93 -6.97
C SER A 243 12.69 21.91 -5.62
N PRO A 244 13.84 22.61 -5.49
CA PRO A 244 14.61 22.64 -4.23
C PRO A 244 13.82 23.13 -3.02
N THR A 245 12.84 24.01 -3.23
CA THR A 245 12.00 24.64 -2.19
C THR A 245 10.63 23.96 -2.02
N ALA A 246 10.32 22.93 -2.83
CA ALA A 246 9.04 22.22 -2.72
C ALA A 246 8.90 21.56 -1.34
N PRO A 247 7.75 21.73 -0.66
CA PRO A 247 7.54 21.14 0.66
C PRO A 247 7.33 19.63 0.59
N ASN A 248 6.81 19.13 -0.54
CA ASN A 248 6.53 17.70 -0.74
C ASN A 248 7.79 16.98 -1.24
N THR A 249 7.90 15.73 -0.83
CA THR A 249 8.87 14.77 -1.36
C THR A 249 8.11 13.65 -2.08
N TYR A 250 8.72 13.05 -3.09
CA TYR A 250 8.13 12.07 -3.98
C TYR A 250 8.99 10.80 -4.05
N GLY A 251 8.44 9.73 -4.59
CA GLY A 251 9.18 8.52 -4.92
C GLY A 251 10.16 8.74 -6.07
N ILE A 252 11.28 8.05 -6.03
CA ILE A 252 12.27 8.01 -7.10
C ILE A 252 11.80 7.06 -8.22
N TYR A 253 12.37 7.20 -9.42
CA TYR A 253 11.99 6.39 -10.59
C TYR A 253 12.88 5.17 -10.79
N GLN A 254 14.20 5.33 -10.72
CA GLN A 254 15.15 4.28 -11.03
C GLN A 254 16.41 4.37 -10.18
N VAL A 255 16.96 3.22 -9.82
CA VAL A 255 18.33 3.12 -9.31
C VAL A 255 19.07 2.05 -10.08
N VAL A 256 20.33 2.35 -10.43
CA VAL A 256 21.29 1.39 -11.01
C VAL A 256 22.48 1.30 -10.06
N LEU A 257 22.81 0.09 -9.64
CA LEU A 257 24.01 -0.25 -8.89
C LEU A 257 25.12 -0.64 -9.87
N PHE A 258 26.28 -0.05 -9.72
CA PHE A 258 27.50 -0.39 -10.45
C PHE A 258 28.56 -0.89 -9.47
N ASP A 259 29.18 -2.00 -9.81
CA ASP A 259 30.36 -2.53 -9.18
C ASP A 259 31.57 -2.26 -10.12
N GLU A 260 32.53 -1.49 -9.67
CA GLU A 260 33.71 -1.08 -10.50
C GLU A 260 33.32 -0.54 -11.90
N ASP A 261 32.27 0.31 -11.99
CA ASP A 261 31.71 0.82 -13.25
C ASP A 261 30.93 -0.20 -14.11
N VAL A 262 30.84 -1.46 -13.71
CA VAL A 262 30.04 -2.49 -14.37
C VAL A 262 28.61 -2.47 -13.77
N PRO A 263 27.56 -2.37 -14.61
CA PRO A 263 26.17 -2.42 -14.10
C PRO A 263 25.88 -3.79 -13.47
N ASN A 264 25.61 -3.83 -12.17
CA ASN A 264 25.33 -5.05 -11.42
C ASN A 264 23.82 -5.35 -11.44
N THR A 265 23.00 -4.47 -10.84
CA THR A 265 21.54 -4.61 -10.81
C THR A 265 20.85 -3.26 -10.89
N SER A 266 19.55 -3.27 -11.14
CA SER A 266 18.72 -2.06 -11.11
C SER A 266 17.30 -2.37 -10.68
N PHE A 267 16.58 -1.33 -10.22
CA PHE A 267 15.12 -1.34 -10.23
C PHE A 267 14.56 -0.11 -10.94
N THR A 268 13.40 -0.27 -11.56
CA THR A 268 12.70 0.81 -12.27
C THR A 268 11.21 0.80 -11.94
N ILE A 269 10.70 1.91 -11.43
CA ILE A 269 9.31 2.07 -10.97
C ILE A 269 8.48 2.73 -12.08
N ASP A 270 8.19 2.00 -13.15
CA ASP A 270 7.41 2.47 -14.29
C ASP A 270 6.08 1.73 -14.49
N ASN A 271 6.00 0.51 -13.97
CA ASN A 271 4.90 -0.42 -14.21
C ASN A 271 4.81 -1.39 -13.02
N ILE A 272 3.72 -1.31 -12.26
CA ILE A 272 3.50 -2.15 -11.06
C ILE A 272 2.10 -2.74 -11.12
N GLY A 273 2.01 -4.07 -10.99
CA GLY A 273 0.75 -4.78 -10.82
C GLY A 273 0.12 -4.49 -9.45
N PHE A 274 -1.21 -4.47 -9.41
CA PHE A 274 -1.91 -4.31 -8.13
C PHE A 274 -1.64 -5.49 -7.17
N ASP A 275 -1.51 -6.68 -7.72
CA ASP A 275 -1.14 -7.92 -7.02
C ASP A 275 0.32 -7.92 -6.54
N GLU A 276 1.20 -7.17 -7.21
CA GLU A 276 2.59 -7.02 -6.82
C GLU A 276 2.81 -5.97 -5.73
N SER A 277 1.88 -5.04 -5.55
CA SER A 277 2.10 -3.81 -4.75
C SER A 277 2.48 -4.11 -3.29
N LEU A 278 2.02 -5.22 -2.71
CA LEU A 278 2.35 -5.63 -1.35
C LEU A 278 3.83 -6.09 -1.21
N TYR A 279 4.50 -6.48 -2.32
CA TYR A 279 5.94 -6.80 -2.30
C TYR A 279 6.82 -5.58 -1.99
N ILE A 280 6.24 -4.37 -1.85
CA ILE A 280 6.95 -3.22 -1.25
C ILE A 280 7.60 -3.61 0.08
N ASN A 281 6.98 -4.51 0.86
CA ASN A 281 7.52 -4.98 2.14
C ASN A 281 8.80 -5.85 1.98
N ALA A 282 9.08 -6.32 0.76
CA ALA A 282 10.33 -6.97 0.38
C ALA A 282 11.29 -6.05 -0.38
N HIS A 283 10.79 -4.90 -0.88
CA HIS A 283 11.58 -3.87 -1.53
C HIS A 283 12.28 -2.95 -0.52
N ILE A 284 11.72 -2.82 0.68
CA ILE A 284 12.25 -1.98 1.74
C ILE A 284 12.83 -2.81 2.89
N ASP A 285 13.72 -2.21 3.67
CA ASP A 285 14.02 -2.73 5.01
C ASP A 285 12.80 -2.50 5.93
N TYR A 286 11.92 -3.50 5.91
CA TYR A 286 10.68 -3.46 6.67
C TYR A 286 10.92 -3.32 8.17
N LYS A 287 11.89 -4.07 8.73
CA LYS A 287 12.25 -4.04 10.16
C LYS A 287 12.69 -2.64 10.58
N THR A 288 13.63 -2.05 9.86
CA THR A 288 14.08 -0.67 10.11
C THR A 288 12.92 0.31 10.03
N LYS A 289 12.07 0.21 9.00
CA LYS A 289 10.92 1.11 8.85
C LYS A 289 9.90 0.97 9.96
N LYS A 290 9.53 -0.24 10.33
CA LYS A 290 8.56 -0.51 11.41
C LYS A 290 9.08 -0.14 12.79
N SER A 291 10.39 -0.10 12.98
CA SER A 291 11.05 0.40 14.20
C SER A 291 11.18 1.93 14.25
N GLY A 292 10.54 2.67 13.34
CA GLY A 292 10.57 4.14 13.29
C GLY A 292 11.73 4.72 12.49
N GLY A 293 12.50 3.89 11.79
CA GLY A 293 13.62 4.31 10.96
C GLY A 293 13.18 4.82 9.56
N PRO A 294 14.17 5.15 8.71
CA PRO A 294 13.92 5.65 7.36
C PRO A 294 13.34 4.57 6.43
N TRP A 295 12.80 5.00 5.29
CA TRP A 295 12.51 4.13 4.16
C TRP A 295 13.83 3.79 3.45
N VAL A 296 14.38 2.61 3.71
CA VAL A 296 15.56 2.10 3.00
C VAL A 296 15.07 1.18 1.88
N GLN A 297 15.32 1.53 0.64
CA GLN A 297 15.02 0.71 -0.54
C GLN A 297 16.20 -0.23 -0.82
N LEU A 298 15.93 -1.53 -0.97
CA LEU A 298 16.95 -2.54 -1.19
C LEU A 298 17.38 -2.56 -2.67
N LEU A 299 18.65 -2.76 -2.91
CA LEU A 299 19.26 -2.90 -4.25
C LEU A 299 19.62 -4.36 -4.58
N PHE A 300 19.08 -5.29 -3.82
CA PHE A 300 19.15 -6.74 -4.02
C PHE A 300 17.75 -7.33 -3.79
N THR A 301 17.53 -8.53 -4.29
CA THR A 301 16.23 -9.19 -4.22
C THR A 301 16.22 -10.23 -3.11
N LEU A 302 15.21 -10.16 -2.22
CA LEU A 302 14.99 -11.21 -1.22
C LEU A 302 14.41 -12.47 -1.90
N PRO A 303 14.67 -13.69 -1.39
CA PRO A 303 14.25 -14.95 -2.02
C PRO A 303 12.74 -15.01 -2.34
N GLY A 304 11.87 -14.57 -1.43
CA GLY A 304 10.42 -14.55 -1.62
C GLY A 304 9.88 -13.28 -2.29
N ASN A 305 10.72 -12.39 -2.82
CA ASN A 305 10.30 -11.18 -3.51
C ASN A 305 10.00 -11.46 -4.99
N LYS A 306 8.75 -11.25 -5.42
CA LYS A 306 8.31 -11.44 -6.83
C LYS A 306 7.97 -10.12 -7.52
N LEU A 307 8.49 -8.99 -7.01
CA LEU A 307 8.26 -7.67 -7.58
C LEU A 307 9.01 -7.52 -8.92
N SER A 308 8.29 -7.20 -9.98
CA SER A 308 8.79 -7.17 -11.36
C SER A 308 9.68 -5.96 -11.70
N ILE A 309 9.84 -5.00 -10.77
CA ILE A 309 10.63 -3.79 -11.00
C ILE A 309 12.14 -4.02 -11.07
N TYR A 310 12.62 -5.13 -10.50
CA TYR A 310 14.03 -5.47 -10.47
C TYR A 310 14.52 -6.03 -11.81
N LYS A 311 15.75 -5.74 -12.14
CA LYS A 311 16.42 -6.26 -13.32
C LYS A 311 17.88 -6.57 -12.99
N ASP A 312 18.19 -7.85 -12.99
CA ASP A 312 19.57 -8.32 -12.96
C ASP A 312 20.27 -7.93 -14.25
N MET A 313 21.53 -7.50 -14.13
CA MET A 313 22.34 -7.07 -15.26
C MET A 313 23.55 -8.01 -15.38
N GLN A 314 24.69 -7.64 -14.82
CA GLN A 314 25.87 -8.53 -14.70
C GLN A 314 26.02 -9.09 -13.28
N GLY A 315 25.05 -8.84 -12.40
CA GLY A 315 24.90 -9.33 -11.04
C GLY A 315 23.45 -9.19 -10.56
N ASP A 316 23.19 -9.57 -9.32
CA ASP A 316 21.89 -9.65 -8.66
C ASP A 316 21.73 -8.66 -7.49
N GLY A 317 22.68 -7.72 -7.35
CA GLY A 317 22.74 -6.76 -6.24
C GLY A 317 23.62 -7.19 -5.08
N VAL A 318 24.17 -8.39 -5.15
CA VAL A 318 25.16 -8.88 -4.16
C VAL A 318 26.58 -8.52 -4.64
N LEU A 319 27.38 -7.99 -3.74
CA LEU A 319 28.77 -7.60 -3.97
C LEU A 319 29.70 -8.54 -3.19
N ASP A 320 30.71 -9.11 -3.86
CA ASP A 320 31.73 -9.96 -3.26
C ASP A 320 32.98 -9.11 -2.90
N LEU A 321 33.27 -9.02 -1.62
CA LEU A 321 34.42 -8.30 -1.06
C LEU A 321 35.49 -9.27 -0.48
N SER A 322 35.38 -10.58 -0.75
CA SER A 322 36.21 -11.63 -0.14
C SER A 322 37.68 -11.51 -0.45
N ASP A 323 38.06 -10.75 -1.49
CA ASP A 323 39.46 -10.49 -1.85
C ASP A 323 40.15 -9.47 -0.90
N GLY A 324 39.38 -8.83 -0.01
CA GLY A 324 39.87 -7.86 0.97
C GLY A 324 40.36 -6.53 0.41
N LYS A 325 40.21 -6.28 -0.91
CA LYS A 325 40.59 -5.02 -1.55
C LYS A 325 39.51 -3.96 -1.45
N PRO A 326 39.84 -2.67 -1.63
CA PRO A 326 38.86 -1.62 -1.77
C PRO A 326 38.06 -1.75 -3.09
N HIS A 327 36.74 -1.88 -3.00
CA HIS A 327 35.78 -1.95 -4.14
C HIS A 327 35.06 -0.59 -4.29
N PRO A 328 35.30 0.17 -5.39
CA PRO A 328 34.54 1.38 -5.69
C PRO A 328 33.16 1.01 -6.23
N VAL A 329 32.11 1.47 -5.53
CA VAL A 329 30.71 1.22 -5.89
C VAL A 329 30.03 2.54 -6.20
N LYS A 330 29.17 2.54 -7.24
CA LYS A 330 28.43 3.71 -7.69
C LYS A 330 26.92 3.39 -7.75
N LEU A 331 26.09 4.28 -7.21
CA LEU A 331 24.65 4.25 -7.39
C LEU A 331 24.23 5.42 -8.26
N GLN A 332 23.49 5.16 -9.34
CA GLN A 332 22.86 6.17 -10.16
C GLN A 332 21.36 6.20 -9.85
N VAL A 333 20.89 7.32 -9.30
CA VAL A 333 19.50 7.51 -8.86
C VAL A 333 18.82 8.51 -9.78
N LYS A 334 17.70 8.12 -10.39
CA LYS A 334 16.94 8.97 -11.33
C LYS A 334 15.50 9.20 -10.89
N ASP A 335 14.98 10.37 -11.25
CA ASP A 335 13.54 10.63 -11.31
C ASP A 335 12.94 10.23 -12.67
N ALA A 336 11.62 10.44 -12.85
CA ALA A 336 10.91 10.13 -14.09
C ALA A 336 11.23 11.08 -15.26
N TYR A 337 11.88 12.22 -15.02
CA TYR A 337 12.29 13.19 -16.02
C TYR A 337 13.75 13.03 -16.45
N GLY A 338 14.48 12.09 -15.80
CA GLY A 338 15.89 11.79 -16.12
C GLY A 338 16.90 12.62 -15.34
N ASN A 339 16.46 13.50 -14.42
CA ASN A 339 17.40 14.17 -13.53
C ASN A 339 18.10 13.12 -12.66
N THR A 340 19.40 13.23 -12.52
CA THR A 340 20.24 12.15 -11.99
C THR A 340 21.10 12.62 -10.84
N SER A 341 21.11 11.84 -9.76
CA SER A 341 22.07 11.93 -8.67
C SER A 341 22.97 10.70 -8.63
N VAL A 342 24.23 10.90 -8.30
CA VAL A 342 25.25 9.84 -8.20
C VAL A 342 25.71 9.73 -6.74
N VAL A 343 25.76 8.51 -6.23
CA VAL A 343 26.38 8.18 -4.94
C VAL A 343 27.63 7.35 -5.21
N LYS A 344 28.74 7.70 -4.56
CA LYS A 344 29.98 6.92 -4.61
C LYS A 344 30.37 6.47 -3.20
N VAL A 345 30.71 5.21 -3.08
CA VAL A 345 31.23 4.62 -1.85
C VAL A 345 32.30 3.59 -2.20
N THR A 346 33.37 3.56 -1.42
CA THR A 346 34.37 2.48 -1.52
C THR A 346 34.22 1.56 -0.33
N LEU A 347 34.04 0.27 -0.60
CA LEU A 347 33.78 -0.77 0.39
C LEU A 347 34.98 -1.70 0.48
N GLN A 348 35.29 -2.20 1.67
CA GLN A 348 36.38 -3.15 1.85
C GLN A 348 36.05 -4.10 2.98
N GLN A 349 36.22 -5.40 2.76
CA GLN A 349 36.15 -6.37 3.84
C GLN A 349 37.29 -6.15 4.83
N ASN A 350 36.97 -6.18 6.14
CA ASN A 350 37.95 -6.09 7.23
C ASN A 350 37.46 -6.87 8.44
N GLY A 351 37.90 -8.11 8.53
CA GLY A 351 37.49 -9.05 9.58
C GLY A 351 36.58 -10.16 9.06
N GLU A 352 35.93 -10.86 9.97
CA GLU A 352 34.99 -11.94 9.68
C GLU A 352 33.57 -11.52 10.09
N SER A 353 32.58 -11.97 9.34
CA SER A 353 31.16 -11.82 9.69
C SER A 353 30.88 -12.44 11.05
N ASP A 354 29.97 -11.83 11.78
CA ASP A 354 29.43 -12.42 13.02
C ASP A 354 28.69 -13.72 12.63
N LYS A 355 29.04 -14.82 13.27
CA LYS A 355 28.39 -16.12 12.99
C LYS A 355 26.88 -16.04 13.25
N GLU A 356 26.11 -16.61 12.34
CA GLU A 356 24.68 -16.78 12.55
C GLU A 356 24.43 -17.62 13.81
N SER A 357 23.56 -17.15 14.70
CA SER A 357 23.19 -17.92 15.91
C SER A 357 22.43 -19.17 15.49
N SER A 358 22.65 -20.31 16.17
CA SER A 358 21.88 -21.52 15.94
C SER A 358 20.39 -21.26 16.15
N CYS A 359 19.56 -21.69 15.20
CA CYS A 359 18.12 -21.54 15.25
C CYS A 359 17.43 -22.89 15.33
N ALA A 360 16.60 -23.10 16.36
CA ALA A 360 15.87 -24.34 16.56
C ALA A 360 14.66 -24.47 15.61
N ASN A 361 14.06 -23.35 15.18
CA ASN A 361 12.84 -23.32 14.38
C ASN A 361 13.03 -22.35 13.22
N THR A 362 13.79 -22.74 12.21
CA THR A 362 13.95 -21.93 11.00
C THR A 362 12.75 -22.13 10.09
N MET A 363 12.12 -21.01 9.69
CA MET A 363 11.11 -20.97 8.63
C MET A 363 11.72 -20.31 7.38
N TYR A 364 11.39 -20.84 6.21
CA TYR A 364 12.01 -20.46 4.93
C TYR A 364 11.01 -19.76 4.02
N ALA A 365 11.50 -18.78 3.26
CA ALA A 365 10.78 -18.27 2.10
C ALA A 365 10.59 -19.39 1.06
N GLU A 366 9.60 -19.26 0.18
CA GLU A 366 9.27 -20.21 -0.89
C GLU A 366 9.02 -21.64 -0.41
N SER A 367 8.68 -21.80 0.88
CA SER A 367 8.43 -23.08 1.52
C SER A 367 7.18 -23.01 2.37
N ARG A 368 6.47 -24.14 2.46
CA ARG A 368 5.39 -24.30 3.42
C ARG A 368 5.96 -24.47 4.82
N ASN A 369 5.62 -23.54 5.71
CA ASN A 369 6.06 -23.58 7.09
C ASN A 369 4.89 -23.92 8.01
N ILE A 370 5.10 -24.84 8.93
CA ILE A 370 4.08 -25.40 9.82
C ILE A 370 4.54 -25.19 11.27
N PHE A 371 3.63 -24.73 12.11
CA PHE A 371 3.80 -24.71 13.55
C PHE A 371 2.56 -25.27 14.23
N GLU A 372 2.76 -26.29 15.06
CA GLU A 372 1.68 -27.00 15.75
C GLU A 372 2.12 -27.37 17.16
N ASN A 373 1.23 -27.13 18.12
CA ASN A 373 1.28 -27.70 19.47
C ASN A 373 -0.16 -27.89 20.00
N ASN A 374 -0.33 -28.19 21.27
CA ASN A 374 -1.65 -28.50 21.85
C ASN A 374 -2.62 -27.30 21.85
N GLN A 375 -2.13 -26.08 21.78
CA GLN A 375 -2.92 -24.83 21.92
C GLN A 375 -2.84 -23.91 20.70
N VAL A 376 -1.83 -24.07 19.84
CA VAL A 376 -1.56 -23.16 18.72
C VAL A 376 -1.24 -23.95 17.47
N GLU A 377 -1.93 -23.66 16.38
CA GLU A 377 -1.63 -24.19 15.04
C GLU A 377 -1.70 -23.07 14.02
N PHE A 378 -0.73 -23.00 13.14
CA PHE A 378 -0.81 -22.19 11.92
C PHE A 378 0.09 -22.71 10.81
N TYR A 379 -0.28 -22.39 9.57
CA TYR A 379 0.45 -22.75 8.36
C TYR A 379 0.72 -21.47 7.57
N LEU A 380 1.98 -21.26 7.20
CA LEU A 380 2.38 -20.25 6.23
C LEU A 380 2.58 -20.94 4.88
N ASP A 381 1.94 -20.42 3.83
CA ASP A 381 2.16 -20.93 2.49
C ASP A 381 3.52 -20.49 1.90
N GLU A 382 3.84 -20.99 0.73
CA GLU A 382 5.12 -20.75 0.05
C GLU A 382 5.37 -19.28 -0.31
N THR A 383 4.32 -18.46 -0.31
CA THR A 383 4.41 -17.02 -0.62
C THR A 383 4.39 -16.13 0.63
N ALA A 384 4.33 -16.71 1.83
CA ALA A 384 4.09 -15.96 3.05
C ALA A 384 5.30 -15.16 3.53
N LEU A 385 6.52 -15.68 3.37
CA LEU A 385 7.76 -15.06 3.84
C LEU A 385 8.60 -14.57 2.67
N TYR A 386 9.31 -13.46 2.88
CA TYR A 386 10.23 -12.91 1.87
C TYR A 386 11.68 -13.37 2.05
N ASP A 387 12.07 -13.76 3.28
CA ASP A 387 13.38 -14.29 3.64
C ASP A 387 13.23 -15.33 4.75
N LYS A 388 14.30 -16.11 5.02
CA LYS A 388 14.34 -17.04 6.15
C LYS A 388 14.19 -16.27 7.46
N ILE A 389 13.59 -16.90 8.47
CA ILE A 389 13.48 -16.35 9.82
C ILE A 389 13.79 -17.39 10.87
N CYS A 390 14.41 -16.99 11.97
CA CYS A 390 14.47 -17.79 13.18
C CYS A 390 13.18 -17.58 14.00
N PHE A 391 12.19 -18.46 13.79
CA PHE A 391 10.87 -18.31 14.40
C PHE A 391 10.92 -18.51 15.91
N ASN A 392 10.38 -17.55 16.65
CA ASN A 392 10.31 -17.56 18.11
C ASN A 392 8.86 -17.73 18.58
N TYR A 393 8.64 -18.73 19.44
CA TYR A 393 7.38 -18.97 20.13
C TYR A 393 7.58 -18.80 21.63
N ALA A 394 6.59 -18.21 22.31
CA ALA A 394 6.51 -18.21 23.77
C ALA A 394 5.05 -18.18 24.22
N GLU A 395 4.72 -18.99 25.20
CA GLU A 395 3.51 -18.87 25.99
C GLU A 395 3.75 -17.82 27.09
N LEU A 396 2.78 -16.95 27.28
CA LEU A 396 2.85 -15.83 28.22
C LEU A 396 1.66 -15.91 29.18
N ASP A 397 1.82 -15.35 30.35
CA ASP A 397 0.74 -15.22 31.33
C ASP A 397 -0.48 -14.55 30.68
N GLY A 398 -1.63 -15.16 30.92
CA GLY A 398 -2.86 -14.80 30.24
C GLY A 398 -3.52 -13.54 30.80
N LYS A 399 -4.26 -12.88 29.93
CA LYS A 399 -5.22 -11.81 30.31
C LYS A 399 -6.62 -12.36 30.23
N SER A 400 -7.48 -11.99 31.18
CA SER A 400 -8.93 -12.32 31.14
C SER A 400 -9.24 -13.82 31.07
N GLY A 401 -8.40 -14.67 31.68
CA GLY A 401 -8.65 -16.12 31.79
C GLY A 401 -8.22 -16.95 30.57
N PHE A 402 -7.48 -16.39 29.62
CA PHE A 402 -6.88 -17.09 28.49
C PHE A 402 -5.38 -16.86 28.46
N SER A 403 -4.61 -17.90 28.15
CA SER A 403 -3.19 -17.77 27.84
C SER A 403 -2.96 -16.89 26.62
N SER A 404 -1.82 -16.22 26.58
CA SER A 404 -1.37 -15.43 25.44
C SER A 404 -0.18 -16.12 24.79
N TYR A 405 -0.13 -16.09 23.47
CA TYR A 405 0.89 -16.79 22.69
C TYR A 405 1.64 -15.79 21.81
N ARG A 406 2.92 -15.59 22.07
CA ARG A 406 3.78 -14.79 21.19
C ARG A 406 4.27 -15.64 20.03
N LEU A 407 3.84 -15.28 18.84
CA LEU A 407 4.27 -15.86 17.58
C LEU A 407 5.19 -14.85 16.91
N HIS A 408 6.48 -15.04 17.08
CA HIS A 408 7.54 -14.21 16.51
C HIS A 408 7.40 -12.70 16.82
N THR A 409 7.87 -11.82 15.94
CA THR A 409 7.86 -10.36 16.06
C THR A 409 7.08 -9.71 14.92
N PRO A 410 6.30 -8.64 15.17
CA PRO A 410 5.63 -7.87 14.11
C PRO A 410 6.60 -7.09 13.21
N LEU A 411 7.91 -7.15 13.46
CA LEU A 411 8.95 -6.55 12.62
C LEU A 411 9.32 -7.41 11.40
N VAL A 412 8.73 -8.60 11.28
CA VAL A 412 8.83 -9.46 10.11
C VAL A 412 7.50 -9.40 9.34
N PRO A 413 7.51 -9.00 8.07
CA PRO A 413 6.29 -8.94 7.26
C PRO A 413 5.83 -10.33 6.83
N VAL A 414 4.51 -10.51 6.75
CA VAL A 414 3.88 -11.69 6.16
C VAL A 414 3.11 -11.28 4.92
N HIS A 415 3.43 -11.87 3.76
CA HIS A 415 2.79 -11.52 2.50
C HIS A 415 1.37 -12.05 2.40
N THR A 416 1.20 -13.37 2.56
CA THR A 416 -0.10 -14.03 2.46
C THR A 416 -0.73 -14.19 3.85
N PRO A 417 -2.01 -13.81 4.05
CA PRO A 417 -2.67 -14.03 5.32
C PRO A 417 -2.72 -15.51 5.69
N PHE A 418 -2.49 -15.82 6.96
CA PHE A 418 -2.57 -17.15 7.50
C PHE A 418 -3.75 -17.31 8.48
N ASN A 419 -4.28 -18.53 8.56
CA ASN A 419 -5.25 -18.90 9.58
C ASN A 419 -4.49 -19.32 10.84
N LEU A 420 -4.76 -18.63 11.94
CA LEU A 420 -4.29 -19.01 13.27
C LEU A 420 -5.41 -19.74 14.00
N ARG A 421 -5.10 -20.90 14.55
CA ARG A 421 -5.97 -21.72 15.36
C ARG A 421 -5.48 -21.68 16.80
N LEU A 422 -6.34 -21.24 17.70
CA LEU A 422 -6.07 -21.25 19.14
C LEU A 422 -7.08 -22.14 19.85
N LYS A 423 -6.60 -22.99 20.76
CA LYS A 423 -7.42 -23.87 21.59
C LYS A 423 -7.33 -23.42 23.04
N PRO A 424 -8.44 -23.10 23.71
CA PRO A 424 -8.41 -22.78 25.13
C PRO A 424 -8.06 -24.03 25.93
N GLU A 425 -7.38 -23.87 27.05
CA GLU A 425 -7.02 -24.97 27.94
C GLU A 425 -8.23 -25.76 28.46
N LYS A 426 -9.33 -25.07 28.66
CA LYS A 426 -10.61 -25.65 29.04
C LYS A 426 -11.72 -25.21 28.08
N PRO A 427 -12.61 -26.13 27.68
CA PRO A 427 -13.75 -25.79 26.85
C PRO A 427 -14.58 -24.66 27.49
N LEU A 428 -14.99 -23.70 26.67
CA LEU A 428 -15.88 -22.64 27.11
C LEU A 428 -17.31 -23.16 27.31
N PRO A 429 -18.09 -22.57 28.26
CA PRO A 429 -19.51 -22.81 28.36
C PRO A 429 -20.22 -22.58 27.02
N ALA A 430 -21.23 -23.39 26.71
CA ALA A 430 -21.90 -23.38 25.40
C ALA A 430 -22.49 -22.00 25.03
N ASN A 431 -22.96 -21.24 26.01
CA ASN A 431 -23.49 -19.87 25.81
C ASN A 431 -22.41 -18.83 25.50
N LEU A 432 -21.13 -19.11 25.77
CA LEU A 432 -19.98 -18.22 25.51
C LEU A 432 -19.16 -18.67 24.30
N ALA A 433 -19.27 -19.93 23.89
CA ALA A 433 -18.46 -20.49 22.84
C ALA A 433 -18.51 -19.68 21.51
N ASN A 434 -19.68 -19.18 21.14
CA ASN A 434 -19.87 -18.37 19.93
C ASN A 434 -19.66 -16.86 20.15
N LYS A 435 -19.13 -16.47 21.32
CA LYS A 435 -18.90 -15.08 21.71
C LYS A 435 -17.40 -14.76 21.84
N VAL A 436 -16.59 -15.39 21.01
CA VAL A 436 -15.13 -15.30 21.11
C VAL A 436 -14.58 -14.52 19.92
N VAL A 437 -13.71 -13.58 20.21
CA VAL A 437 -12.85 -12.89 19.26
C VAL A 437 -11.40 -13.29 19.50
N MET A 438 -10.56 -13.13 18.47
CA MET A 438 -9.11 -13.32 18.59
C MET A 438 -8.43 -11.95 18.50
N VAL A 439 -7.60 -11.66 19.47
CA VAL A 439 -6.87 -10.39 19.60
C VAL A 439 -5.40 -10.64 19.31
N ARG A 440 -4.82 -9.83 18.42
CA ARG A 440 -3.39 -9.74 18.19
C ARG A 440 -2.86 -8.42 18.74
N GLU A 441 -1.87 -8.47 19.61
CA GLU A 441 -1.10 -7.34 20.10
C GLU A 441 0.28 -7.31 19.40
N GLY A 442 0.72 -6.12 18.94
CA GLY A 442 2.00 -5.92 18.24
C GLY A 442 2.33 -4.44 18.12
N LEU A 443 2.63 -3.95 16.90
CA LEU A 443 2.76 -2.51 16.61
C LEU A 443 1.40 -1.79 16.52
N GLY A 444 0.44 -2.30 17.23
CA GLY A 444 -0.97 -1.94 17.30
C GLY A 444 -1.78 -3.18 17.63
N GLU A 445 -3.05 -3.00 17.95
CA GLU A 445 -3.98 -4.08 18.22
C GLU A 445 -4.83 -4.39 16.97
N THR A 446 -5.03 -5.66 16.70
CA THR A 446 -5.96 -6.14 15.66
C THR A 446 -6.89 -7.16 16.29
N ILE A 447 -8.21 -6.99 16.10
CA ILE A 447 -9.23 -7.91 16.60
C ILE A 447 -9.96 -8.51 15.40
N THR A 448 -10.18 -9.83 15.41
CA THR A 448 -10.97 -10.53 14.40
C THR A 448 -12.01 -11.44 15.06
N GLY A 449 -13.16 -11.57 14.42
CA GLY A 449 -14.13 -12.60 14.77
C GLY A 449 -13.57 -13.98 14.50
N THR A 450 -14.02 -14.99 15.25
CA THR A 450 -13.56 -16.36 15.10
C THR A 450 -14.65 -17.28 14.54
N THR A 451 -14.22 -18.37 13.92
CA THR A 451 -15.04 -19.56 13.68
C THR A 451 -14.55 -20.72 14.55
N ILE A 452 -15.42 -21.66 14.86
CA ILE A 452 -15.09 -22.83 15.69
C ILE A 452 -14.95 -24.06 14.80
N ASP A 453 -13.85 -24.78 14.96
CA ASP A 453 -13.59 -26.05 14.30
C ASP A 453 -13.01 -27.04 15.32
N ASN A 454 -13.80 -28.06 15.71
CA ASN A 454 -13.42 -29.13 16.66
C ASN A 454 -12.77 -28.60 17.97
N GLY A 455 -13.34 -27.51 18.53
CA GLY A 455 -12.85 -26.89 19.76
C GLY A 455 -11.69 -25.91 19.57
N TRP A 456 -11.22 -25.73 18.36
CA TRP A 456 -10.28 -24.67 17.98
C TRP A 456 -11.02 -23.41 17.53
N TYR A 457 -10.55 -22.25 17.93
CA TYR A 457 -10.99 -20.96 17.44
C TYR A 457 -10.07 -20.52 16.33
N VAL A 458 -10.60 -20.21 15.15
CA VAL A 458 -9.86 -19.87 13.96
C VAL A 458 -10.04 -18.40 13.63
N GLY A 459 -8.93 -17.66 13.57
CA GLY A 459 -8.87 -16.26 13.13
C GLY A 459 -7.88 -16.09 11.98
N LYS A 460 -8.04 -15.07 11.14
CA LYS A 460 -7.19 -14.80 9.98
C LYS A 460 -6.35 -13.56 10.21
N PHE A 461 -5.03 -13.67 10.04
CA PHE A 461 -4.06 -12.59 10.26
C PHE A 461 -3.02 -12.50 9.14
N ARG A 462 -2.35 -11.36 9.03
CA ARG A 462 -1.23 -11.11 8.11
C ARG A 462 0.02 -10.60 8.84
N GLU A 463 0.03 -10.61 10.13
CA GLU A 463 1.16 -10.12 10.94
C GLU A 463 1.41 -11.05 12.12
N PHE A 464 2.66 -11.22 12.49
CA PHE A 464 3.05 -11.85 13.75
C PHE A 464 2.76 -10.91 14.94
N GLY A 465 2.90 -11.43 16.15
CA GLY A 465 2.66 -10.70 17.40
C GLY A 465 2.26 -11.62 18.53
N THR A 466 1.62 -11.05 19.55
CA THR A 466 1.06 -11.81 20.69
C THR A 466 -0.44 -11.98 20.48
N PHE A 467 -0.90 -13.22 20.53
CA PHE A 467 -2.28 -13.60 20.26
C PHE A 467 -2.97 -14.18 21.49
N ARG A 468 -4.23 -13.89 21.64
CA ARG A 468 -5.10 -14.46 22.69
C ARG A 468 -6.54 -14.53 22.23
N LEU A 469 -7.31 -15.38 22.88
CA LEU A 469 -8.77 -15.36 22.80
C LEU A 469 -9.33 -14.33 23.79
N ALA A 470 -10.51 -13.80 23.47
CA ALA A 470 -11.29 -12.97 24.38
C ALA A 470 -12.78 -13.23 24.18
N VAL A 471 -13.52 -13.27 25.28
CA VAL A 471 -15.00 -13.38 25.24
C VAL A 471 -15.59 -11.98 25.18
N ASP A 472 -16.49 -11.76 24.24
CA ASP A 472 -17.26 -10.54 24.11
C ASP A 472 -18.77 -10.84 24.12
N THR A 473 -19.44 -10.39 25.15
CA THR A 473 -20.91 -10.53 25.33
C THR A 473 -21.62 -9.17 25.32
N ILE A 474 -20.89 -8.08 25.06
CA ILE A 474 -21.41 -6.72 25.12
C ILE A 474 -21.79 -6.28 23.71
N ALA A 475 -23.09 -5.98 23.51
CA ALA A 475 -23.54 -5.51 22.21
C ALA A 475 -23.10 -4.05 21.92
N PRO A 476 -22.92 -3.68 20.64
CA PRO A 476 -22.51 -2.34 20.23
C PRO A 476 -23.45 -1.24 20.77
N LYS A 477 -22.88 -0.09 21.08
CA LYS A 477 -23.66 1.11 21.43
C LYS A 477 -23.98 1.92 20.19
N ILE A 478 -25.25 2.33 20.03
CA ILE A 478 -25.74 3.23 18.99
C ILE A 478 -26.19 4.54 19.63
N THR A 479 -25.71 5.67 19.09
CA THR A 479 -26.05 7.00 19.61
C THR A 479 -26.41 7.93 18.45
N ILE A 480 -27.60 8.57 18.51
CA ILE A 480 -28.00 9.59 17.54
C ILE A 480 -27.18 10.86 17.73
N ILE A 481 -26.68 11.44 16.63
CA ILE A 481 -25.89 12.68 16.65
C ILE A 481 -26.84 13.88 16.57
N GLY A 482 -26.55 14.94 17.33
CA GLY A 482 -27.35 16.16 17.35
C GLY A 482 -28.40 16.20 18.44
N GLY A 483 -28.42 15.24 19.37
CA GLY A 483 -29.31 15.24 20.55
C GLY A 483 -30.81 15.08 20.21
N LEU A 484 -31.13 14.55 19.04
CA LEU A 484 -32.50 14.33 18.58
C LEU A 484 -33.19 13.31 19.47
N LYS A 485 -34.47 13.54 19.75
CA LYS A 485 -35.33 12.60 20.49
C LYS A 485 -36.37 11.98 19.55
N SER A 486 -36.81 10.77 19.84
CA SER A 486 -37.91 10.11 19.12
C SER A 486 -39.14 11.01 19.07
N GLY A 487 -39.79 11.13 17.92
CA GLY A 487 -40.85 12.10 17.63
C GLY A 487 -40.37 13.44 17.05
N ALA A 488 -39.07 13.59 16.75
CA ALA A 488 -38.52 14.81 16.19
C ALA A 488 -39.15 15.17 14.83
N LYS A 489 -39.27 16.47 14.55
CA LYS A 489 -39.67 17.00 13.23
C LYS A 489 -38.38 17.30 12.43
N LEU A 490 -38.18 16.60 11.31
CA LEU A 490 -36.96 16.69 10.48
C LEU A 490 -37.23 17.25 9.07
N SER A 491 -38.36 17.93 8.85
CA SER A 491 -38.75 18.48 7.53
C SER A 491 -37.70 19.45 6.92
N ALA A 492 -36.94 20.16 7.77
CA ALA A 492 -35.86 21.06 7.33
C ALA A 492 -34.46 20.43 7.42
N ALA A 493 -34.34 19.20 7.93
CA ALA A 493 -33.05 18.54 8.07
C ALA A 493 -32.54 18.04 6.72
N THR A 494 -31.26 18.20 6.45
CA THR A 494 -30.60 17.69 5.23
C THR A 494 -30.01 16.30 5.43
N LYS A 495 -29.71 15.92 6.68
CA LYS A 495 -29.10 14.63 7.02
C LYS A 495 -29.52 14.13 8.39
N LEU A 496 -29.35 12.82 8.60
CA LEU A 496 -29.51 12.13 9.89
C LEU A 496 -28.26 11.27 10.12
N SER A 497 -27.68 11.37 11.33
CA SER A 497 -26.42 10.67 11.62
C SER A 497 -26.44 9.94 12.96
N PHE A 498 -25.75 8.79 13.01
CA PHE A 498 -25.57 7.96 14.19
C PHE A 498 -24.11 7.62 14.41
N ALA A 499 -23.65 7.64 15.65
CA ALA A 499 -22.37 7.08 16.04
C ALA A 499 -22.57 5.64 16.54
N MET A 500 -21.65 4.76 16.17
CA MET A 500 -21.56 3.38 16.65
C MET A 500 -20.26 3.22 17.43
N SER A 501 -20.27 2.44 18.50
CA SER A 501 -19.04 2.10 19.22
C SER A 501 -19.14 0.71 19.82
N ASP A 502 -18.02 0.00 19.77
CA ASP A 502 -17.83 -1.29 20.39
C ASP A 502 -16.34 -1.46 20.75
N ALA A 503 -16.05 -2.19 21.83
CA ALA A 503 -14.68 -2.40 22.31
C ALA A 503 -13.86 -3.31 21.39
N ASN A 504 -14.51 -4.30 20.78
CA ASN A 504 -13.88 -5.31 19.93
C ASN A 504 -14.16 -5.09 18.44
N GLY A 505 -14.92 -4.04 18.08
CA GLY A 505 -15.15 -3.61 16.71
C GLY A 505 -16.50 -3.98 16.12
N ILE A 506 -16.91 -3.21 15.12
CA ILE A 506 -18.19 -3.35 14.42
C ILE A 506 -18.01 -4.20 13.17
N LYS A 507 -18.75 -5.31 13.07
CA LYS A 507 -18.80 -6.21 11.92
C LYS A 507 -19.69 -5.67 10.81
N SER A 508 -20.93 -5.27 11.16
CA SER A 508 -21.92 -4.85 10.16
C SER A 508 -22.97 -3.91 10.75
N TYR A 509 -23.67 -3.23 9.86
CA TYR A 509 -24.88 -2.46 10.19
C TYR A 509 -25.92 -2.64 9.10
N ARG A 510 -27.21 -2.47 9.47
CA ARG A 510 -28.36 -2.42 8.57
C ARG A 510 -29.33 -1.35 9.05
N ALA A 511 -29.74 -0.47 8.15
CA ALA A 511 -30.74 0.55 8.42
C ALA A 511 -31.99 0.29 7.58
N GLU A 512 -33.17 0.43 8.17
CA GLU A 512 -34.46 0.25 7.51
C GLU A 512 -35.40 1.40 7.89
N LEU A 513 -36.04 1.98 6.89
CA LEU A 513 -37.12 2.95 7.06
C LEU A 513 -38.44 2.27 6.74
N ASP A 514 -39.35 2.21 7.73
CA ASP A 514 -40.67 1.55 7.62
C ASP A 514 -40.56 0.11 7.05
N GLY A 515 -39.50 -0.62 7.47
CA GLY A 515 -39.21 -2.00 7.05
C GLY A 515 -38.55 -2.16 5.71
N LYS A 516 -38.17 -1.06 5.01
CA LYS A 516 -37.42 -1.09 3.75
C LYS A 516 -36.00 -0.60 3.99
N TRP A 517 -35.03 -1.29 3.37
CA TRP A 517 -33.63 -0.89 3.46
C TRP A 517 -33.43 0.58 3.08
N LEU A 518 -32.63 1.29 3.88
CA LEU A 518 -32.28 2.69 3.65
C LEU A 518 -30.75 2.83 3.60
N MET A 519 -30.28 3.52 2.58
CA MET A 519 -28.86 3.67 2.30
C MET A 519 -28.18 4.65 3.25
N PHE A 520 -27.38 4.15 4.19
CA PHE A 520 -26.48 4.95 5.01
C PHE A 520 -25.06 4.82 4.51
N SER A 521 -24.35 5.92 4.34
CA SER A 521 -22.90 5.94 4.18
C SER A 521 -22.21 5.77 5.54
N ARG A 522 -21.02 5.15 5.55
CA ARG A 522 -20.20 5.00 6.75
C ARG A 522 -18.87 5.73 6.59
N ARG A 523 -18.50 6.56 7.56
CA ARG A 523 -17.13 7.10 7.68
C ARG A 523 -16.65 6.86 9.11
N SER A 524 -15.58 6.05 9.25
CA SER A 524 -15.14 5.56 10.56
C SER A 524 -16.32 4.89 11.31
N ASN A 525 -16.68 5.40 12.48
CA ASN A 525 -17.79 4.89 13.31
C ASN A 525 -19.06 5.74 13.22
N VAL A 526 -19.19 6.57 12.19
CA VAL A 526 -20.39 7.40 11.96
C VAL A 526 -21.12 6.92 10.71
N LEU A 527 -22.42 6.67 10.87
CA LEU A 527 -23.37 6.43 9.79
C LEU A 527 -24.09 7.72 9.46
N THR A 528 -24.25 8.04 8.18
CA THR A 528 -24.96 9.23 7.72
C THR A 528 -25.91 8.89 6.59
N TYR A 529 -27.16 9.29 6.72
CA TYR A 529 -28.17 9.33 5.67
C TYR A 529 -28.38 10.78 5.25
N ASN A 530 -28.20 11.09 3.97
CA ASN A 530 -28.60 12.36 3.38
C ASN A 530 -30.02 12.19 2.85
N PHE A 531 -30.96 13.01 3.33
CA PHE A 531 -32.37 12.89 2.96
C PHE A 531 -32.60 13.03 1.45
N ASP A 532 -33.33 12.08 0.90
CA ASP A 532 -33.68 11.98 -0.52
C ASP A 532 -35.10 11.43 -0.71
N ASN A 533 -35.46 11.05 -1.94
CA ASN A 533 -36.78 10.56 -2.28
C ASN A 533 -37.14 9.21 -1.63
N HIS A 534 -36.19 8.50 -1.00
CA HIS A 534 -36.46 7.25 -0.26
C HIS A 534 -37.00 7.51 1.15
N CYS A 535 -37.00 8.79 1.59
CA CYS A 535 -37.67 9.23 2.81
C CYS A 535 -38.65 10.37 2.47
N PRO A 536 -39.85 10.06 1.95
CA PRO A 536 -40.86 11.06 1.57
C PRO A 536 -41.37 11.84 2.79
N ALA A 537 -42.24 12.81 2.57
CA ALA A 537 -42.93 13.51 3.68
C ALA A 537 -43.90 12.55 4.41
N GLY A 538 -43.89 12.59 5.73
CA GLY A 538 -44.74 11.73 6.57
C GLY A 538 -44.11 11.33 7.89
N ASN A 539 -44.81 10.45 8.61
CA ASN A 539 -44.31 9.84 9.85
C ASN A 539 -43.54 8.56 9.49
N HIS A 540 -42.36 8.43 10.05
CA HIS A 540 -41.46 7.33 9.75
C HIS A 540 -40.92 6.66 11.00
N MET A 541 -40.60 5.38 10.86
CA MET A 541 -39.87 4.60 11.84
C MET A 541 -38.59 4.07 11.23
N LEU A 542 -37.43 4.60 11.67
CA LEU A 542 -36.13 4.08 11.33
C LEU A 542 -35.70 3.00 12.32
N THR A 543 -35.27 1.86 11.83
CA THR A 543 -34.64 0.78 12.60
C THR A 543 -33.20 0.64 12.18
N LEU A 544 -32.27 0.78 13.12
CA LEU A 544 -30.84 0.59 12.88
C LEU A 544 -30.34 -0.59 13.71
N THR A 545 -29.88 -1.65 13.03
CA THR A 545 -29.25 -2.83 13.64
C THR A 545 -27.75 -2.74 13.44
N VAL A 546 -26.97 -2.90 14.52
CA VAL A 546 -25.51 -2.93 14.47
C VAL A 546 -25.01 -4.20 15.15
N THR A 547 -24.10 -4.93 14.50
CA THR A 547 -23.54 -6.20 14.98
C THR A 547 -22.02 -6.08 15.11
N ASP A 548 -21.45 -6.56 16.23
CA ASP A 548 -20.02 -6.62 16.50
C ASP A 548 -19.34 -7.86 15.87
N LEU A 549 -18.03 -8.01 16.10
CA LEU A 549 -17.24 -9.14 15.61
C LEU A 549 -17.56 -10.47 16.30
N ALA A 550 -18.10 -10.45 17.52
CA ALA A 550 -18.56 -11.62 18.27
C ALA A 550 -20.03 -11.99 18.00
N GLY A 551 -20.72 -11.24 17.12
CA GLY A 551 -22.11 -11.48 16.76
C GLY A 551 -23.12 -11.02 17.80
N ASN A 552 -22.78 -10.08 18.72
CA ASN A 552 -23.77 -9.40 19.54
C ASN A 552 -24.41 -8.27 18.73
N ALA A 553 -25.71 -8.10 18.83
CA ALA A 553 -26.45 -7.11 18.06
C ALA A 553 -27.22 -6.13 18.95
N SER A 554 -27.17 -4.87 18.57
CA SER A 554 -28.04 -3.81 19.11
C SER A 554 -29.02 -3.34 18.06
N VAL A 555 -30.26 -3.10 18.47
CA VAL A 555 -31.32 -2.52 17.63
C VAL A 555 -31.71 -1.18 18.21
N TYR A 556 -31.67 -0.13 17.40
CA TYR A 556 -32.09 1.23 17.77
C TYR A 556 -33.24 1.67 16.87
N THR A 557 -34.38 2.02 17.51
CA THR A 557 -35.57 2.50 16.80
C THR A 557 -35.73 4.00 17.01
N PHE A 558 -35.92 4.73 15.92
CA PHE A 558 -36.11 6.18 15.94
C PHE A 558 -37.33 6.60 15.12
N LYS A 559 -38.32 7.17 15.79
CA LYS A 559 -39.53 7.72 15.13
C LYS A 559 -39.32 9.21 14.84
N PHE A 560 -39.73 9.66 13.66
CA PHE A 560 -39.62 11.07 13.26
C PHE A 560 -40.68 11.43 12.20
N THR A 561 -40.89 12.72 11.99
CA THR A 561 -41.74 13.25 10.90
C THR A 561 -40.86 14.01 9.93
N ARG A 562 -41.01 13.68 8.63
CA ARG A 562 -40.34 14.36 7.53
C ARG A 562 -41.23 15.44 6.94
#